data_c1e9282509c52370bb17f69e4facf516
#
_entry.id   c1e9282509c52370bb17f69e4facf516
#
_cell.length_a   1.000
_cell.length_b   1.000
_cell.length_c   1.000
_cell.angle_alpha   90.00
_cell.angle_beta   90.00
_cell.angle_gamma   90.00
#
_symmetry.space_group_name_H-M   'P 1'
#
loop_
_entity.id
_entity.type
_entity.pdbx_description
1 polymer ?
#
loop_
_entity_poly.entity_id
_entity_poly.type
_entity_poly.pdbx_seq_one_letter_code
_entity_poly.pdbx_strand_id
1 'polypeptide(L)'
;NIDEAIKMIRGEVGTTVTITFGRKGSKEPIVKTLVRANIEIPTINTKQLPENVFVIELYNFSANSPNLFRGALREFVESGSDKLILDLRNNPGGYLEAALDMASWFLPTGKVVVNEDFGNKIKPKIYRSKGYDVFNDNLKFVILVNEGSASASEILAGALKEQGKAILIGQKTFGKGSVQELVPI
;
A
#
# COMPACT_ATOMS: atom_id res chain seq x y z
N ASN A 1 -19.86 -20.93 2.02
CA ASN A 1 -18.78 -20.15 2.63
C ASN A 1 -18.22 -19.14 1.61
N ILE A 2 -17.24 -18.32 1.98
CA ILE A 2 -16.71 -17.27 1.09
C ILE A 2 -15.98 -17.85 -0.12
N ASP A 3 -15.28 -18.97 0.03
CA ASP A 3 -14.53 -19.62 -1.05
C ASP A 3 -15.45 -20.23 -2.10
N GLU A 4 -16.59 -20.74 -1.68
CA GLU A 4 -17.64 -21.22 -2.60
C GLU A 4 -18.24 -20.06 -3.39
N ALA A 5 -18.53 -18.95 -2.74
CA ALA A 5 -19.03 -17.76 -3.43
C ALA A 5 -18.01 -17.24 -4.46
N ILE A 6 -16.72 -17.21 -4.12
CA ILE A 6 -15.65 -16.82 -5.04
C ILE A 6 -15.59 -17.77 -6.26
N LYS A 7 -15.69 -19.09 -6.03
CA LYS A 7 -15.71 -20.07 -7.13
C LYS A 7 -16.90 -19.89 -8.07
N MET A 8 -18.06 -19.55 -7.53
CA MET A 8 -19.28 -19.30 -8.34
C MET A 8 -19.19 -17.98 -9.13
N ILE A 9 -18.55 -16.95 -8.55
CA ILE A 9 -18.36 -15.65 -9.20
C ILE A 9 -17.31 -15.73 -10.32
N ARG A 10 -16.21 -16.46 -10.10
CA ARG A 10 -15.16 -16.67 -11.09
C ARG A 10 -15.68 -17.53 -12.25
N GLY A 11 -15.06 -17.39 -13.43
CA GLY A 11 -15.36 -18.15 -14.63
C GLY A 11 -14.62 -17.59 -15.85
N GLU A 12 -14.90 -18.16 -17.02
CA GLU A 12 -14.23 -17.74 -18.25
C GLU A 12 -14.57 -16.30 -18.63
N VAL A 13 -13.56 -15.58 -19.16
CA VAL A 13 -13.71 -14.21 -19.67
C VAL A 13 -14.79 -14.18 -20.76
N GLY A 14 -15.63 -13.16 -20.74
CA GLY A 14 -16.75 -12.99 -21.67
C GLY A 14 -18.04 -13.68 -21.23
N THR A 15 -18.02 -14.58 -20.24
CA THR A 15 -19.24 -15.18 -19.69
C THR A 15 -19.92 -14.24 -18.69
N THR A 16 -21.22 -14.44 -18.47
CA THR A 16 -21.99 -13.59 -17.54
C THR A 16 -22.18 -14.27 -16.19
N VAL A 17 -22.25 -13.44 -15.14
CA VAL A 17 -22.66 -13.87 -13.80
C VAL A 17 -23.69 -12.88 -13.26
N THR A 18 -24.75 -13.41 -12.65
CA THR A 18 -25.74 -12.57 -11.94
C THR A 18 -25.53 -12.73 -10.45
N ILE A 19 -25.29 -11.60 -9.77
CA ILE A 19 -25.04 -11.54 -8.33
C ILE A 19 -26.19 -10.76 -7.68
N THR A 20 -26.77 -11.37 -6.64
CA THR A 20 -27.74 -10.73 -5.77
C THR A 20 -27.08 -10.45 -4.41
N PHE A 21 -27.06 -9.20 -3.97
CA PHE A 21 -26.47 -8.84 -2.70
C PHE A 21 -27.35 -7.88 -1.91
N GLY A 22 -27.28 -8.01 -0.59
CA GLY A 22 -27.93 -7.10 0.36
C GLY A 22 -26.99 -5.95 0.72
N ARG A 23 -27.51 -4.74 0.79
CA ARG A 23 -26.80 -3.57 1.32
C ARG A 23 -27.46 -3.09 2.61
N LYS A 24 -26.66 -2.85 3.65
CA LYS A 24 -27.18 -2.31 4.90
C LYS A 24 -27.93 -1.00 4.63
N GLY A 25 -29.20 -0.93 5.04
CA GLY A 25 -30.08 0.21 4.80
C GLY A 25 -30.94 0.12 3.53
N SER A 26 -30.76 -0.88 2.67
CA SER A 26 -31.66 -1.18 1.55
C SER A 26 -32.72 -2.19 1.97
N LYS A 27 -34.00 -1.92 1.63
CA LYS A 27 -35.11 -2.87 1.89
C LYS A 27 -35.13 -4.01 0.88
N GLU A 28 -34.62 -3.79 -0.33
CA GLU A 28 -34.63 -4.77 -1.39
C GLU A 28 -33.22 -5.20 -1.78
N PRO A 29 -33.02 -6.48 -2.17
CA PRO A 29 -31.76 -6.96 -2.68
C PRO A 29 -31.42 -6.28 -4.01
N ILE A 30 -30.13 -6.03 -4.22
CA ILE A 30 -29.62 -5.45 -5.46
C ILE A 30 -29.16 -6.59 -6.37
N VAL A 31 -29.74 -6.69 -7.55
CA VAL A 31 -29.37 -7.68 -8.56
C VAL A 31 -28.50 -6.99 -9.61
N LYS A 32 -27.32 -7.55 -9.89
CA LYS A 32 -26.41 -7.09 -10.95
C LYS A 32 -25.95 -8.25 -11.81
N THR A 33 -26.11 -8.08 -13.12
CA THR A 33 -25.53 -8.99 -14.14
C THR A 33 -24.25 -8.34 -14.66
N LEU A 34 -23.14 -9.08 -14.58
CA LEU A 34 -21.79 -8.63 -14.91
C LEU A 34 -21.21 -9.57 -15.96
N VAL A 35 -20.48 -9.03 -16.91
CA VAL A 35 -19.65 -9.81 -17.83
C VAL A 35 -18.27 -10.00 -17.21
N ARG A 36 -17.80 -11.22 -17.14
CA ARG A 36 -16.46 -11.52 -16.58
C ARG A 36 -15.38 -11.01 -17.51
N ALA A 37 -14.41 -10.34 -16.95
CA ALA A 37 -13.26 -9.82 -17.65
C ALA A 37 -11.99 -10.03 -16.80
N ASN A 38 -10.82 -9.96 -17.44
CA ASN A 38 -9.58 -9.81 -16.69
C ASN A 38 -9.56 -8.41 -16.10
N ILE A 39 -9.47 -8.34 -14.77
CA ILE A 39 -9.33 -7.07 -14.04
C ILE A 39 -7.85 -6.90 -13.73
N GLU A 40 -7.22 -5.96 -14.40
CA GLU A 40 -5.89 -5.49 -14.00
C GLU A 40 -6.07 -4.47 -12.88
N ILE A 41 -5.69 -4.86 -11.67
CA ILE A 41 -5.65 -3.93 -10.54
C ILE A 41 -4.29 -3.22 -10.64
N PRO A 42 -4.26 -1.92 -10.91
CA PRO A 42 -3.00 -1.19 -10.95
C PRO A 42 -2.32 -1.29 -9.58
N THR A 43 -1.00 -1.45 -9.56
CA THR A 43 -0.22 -1.40 -8.32
C THR A 43 -0.02 0.03 -7.85
N ILE A 44 0.14 0.95 -8.80
CA ILE A 44 0.36 2.38 -8.57
C ILE A 44 -0.44 3.18 -9.59
N ASN A 45 -0.93 4.33 -9.16
CA ASN A 45 -1.45 5.39 -10.02
C ASN A 45 -0.87 6.73 -9.55
N THR A 46 -0.64 7.65 -10.48
CA THR A 46 -0.13 8.99 -10.20
C THR A 46 -1.08 10.05 -10.74
N LYS A 47 -1.15 11.17 -10.05
CA LYS A 47 -1.89 12.34 -10.55
C LYS A 47 -1.31 13.63 -9.98
N GLN A 48 -1.33 14.67 -10.78
CA GLN A 48 -1.01 16.03 -10.34
C GLN A 48 -2.30 16.78 -10.04
N LEU A 49 -2.34 17.42 -8.89
CA LEU A 49 -3.43 18.29 -8.46
C LEU A 49 -3.00 19.77 -8.55
N PRO A 50 -3.95 20.72 -8.48
CA PRO A 50 -3.63 22.13 -8.33
C PRO A 50 -2.68 22.40 -7.16
N GLU A 51 -2.08 23.58 -7.11
CA GLU A 51 -1.19 24.05 -6.04
C GLU A 51 0.08 23.21 -5.85
N ASN A 52 0.64 22.65 -6.92
CA ASN A 52 1.87 21.84 -6.94
C ASN A 52 1.81 20.60 -6.02
N VAL A 53 0.64 19.98 -5.94
CA VAL A 53 0.45 18.73 -5.21
C VAL A 53 0.53 17.55 -6.17
N PHE A 54 1.41 16.60 -5.87
CA PHE A 54 1.51 15.33 -6.59
C PHE A 54 1.01 14.19 -5.70
N VAL A 55 0.23 13.30 -6.26
CA VAL A 55 -0.35 12.17 -5.54
C VAL A 55 0.14 10.87 -6.14
N ILE A 56 0.63 9.99 -5.28
CA ILE A 56 0.93 8.58 -5.59
C ILE A 56 -0.08 7.72 -4.85
N GLU A 57 -0.95 7.05 -5.58
CA GLU A 57 -1.88 6.06 -5.03
C GLU A 57 -1.24 4.68 -5.14
N LEU A 58 -0.84 4.08 -4.02
CA LEU A 58 -0.24 2.76 -3.96
C LEU A 58 -1.26 1.76 -3.43
N TYR A 59 -1.65 0.78 -4.25
CA TYR A 59 -2.72 -0.15 -3.93
C TYR A 59 -2.25 -1.46 -3.30
N ASN A 60 -1.00 -1.85 -3.53
CA ASN A 60 -0.39 -3.03 -2.91
C ASN A 60 1.14 -2.96 -2.95
N PHE A 61 1.79 -3.78 -2.11
CA PHE A 61 3.25 -3.94 -2.08
C PHE A 61 3.65 -5.25 -2.79
N SER A 62 3.43 -5.29 -4.12
CA SER A 62 3.84 -6.41 -4.97
C SER A 62 5.36 -6.45 -5.16
N ALA A 63 5.88 -7.54 -5.72
CA ALA A 63 7.32 -7.67 -6.02
C ALA A 63 7.83 -6.58 -6.97
N ASN A 64 6.99 -6.07 -7.89
CA ASN A 64 7.36 -5.00 -8.83
C ASN A 64 7.05 -3.58 -8.30
N SER A 65 6.34 -3.46 -7.18
CA SER A 65 5.94 -2.14 -6.65
C SER A 65 7.12 -1.20 -6.37
N PRO A 66 8.33 -1.65 -5.93
CA PRO A 66 9.47 -0.75 -5.77
C PRO A 66 9.91 -0.07 -7.07
N ASN A 67 9.90 -0.80 -8.20
CA ASN A 67 10.27 -0.24 -9.50
C ASN A 67 9.23 0.78 -9.98
N LEU A 68 7.95 0.46 -9.81
CA LEU A 68 6.85 1.37 -10.16
C LEU A 68 6.88 2.62 -9.27
N PHE A 69 7.15 2.46 -7.98
CA PHE A 69 7.28 3.59 -7.05
C PHE A 69 8.44 4.51 -7.41
N ARG A 70 9.59 3.95 -7.80
CA ARG A 70 10.72 4.73 -8.32
C ARG A 70 10.31 5.52 -9.57
N GLY A 71 9.53 4.92 -10.48
CA GLY A 71 8.96 5.61 -11.64
C GLY A 71 8.07 6.78 -11.22
N ALA A 72 7.15 6.55 -10.28
CA ALA A 72 6.26 7.57 -9.74
C ALA A 72 7.01 8.73 -9.05
N LEU A 73 8.10 8.42 -8.32
CA LEU A 73 8.97 9.46 -7.74
C LEU A 73 9.70 10.27 -8.80
N ARG A 74 10.08 9.66 -9.92
CA ARG A 74 10.66 10.39 -11.05
C ARG A 74 9.62 11.35 -11.66
N GLU A 75 8.40 10.88 -11.91
CA GLU A 75 7.31 11.73 -12.39
C GLU A 75 7.03 12.89 -11.43
N PHE A 76 7.05 12.62 -10.11
CA PHE A 76 6.94 13.66 -9.08
C PHE A 76 8.02 14.74 -9.23
N VAL A 77 9.28 14.36 -9.37
CA VAL A 77 10.40 15.30 -9.55
C VAL A 77 10.25 16.09 -10.87
N GLU A 78 9.92 15.38 -11.96
CA GLU A 78 9.73 16.00 -13.29
C GLU A 78 8.52 16.97 -13.33
N SER A 79 7.51 16.75 -12.48
CA SER A 79 6.34 17.64 -12.38
C SER A 79 6.65 19.00 -11.76
N GLY A 80 7.80 19.16 -11.10
CA GLY A 80 8.16 20.37 -10.36
C GLY A 80 7.32 20.61 -9.11
N SER A 81 6.54 19.62 -8.66
CA SER A 81 5.74 19.71 -7.44
C SER A 81 6.63 19.69 -6.18
N ASP A 82 6.23 20.43 -5.15
CA ASP A 82 6.91 20.50 -3.85
C ASP A 82 6.13 19.82 -2.71
N LYS A 83 4.95 19.28 -3.04
CA LYS A 83 4.03 18.61 -2.11
C LYS A 83 3.71 17.22 -2.61
N LEU A 84 3.99 16.21 -1.79
CA LEU A 84 3.74 14.81 -2.09
C LEU A 84 2.67 14.24 -1.17
N ILE A 85 1.69 13.58 -1.76
CA ILE A 85 0.73 12.75 -1.04
C ILE A 85 0.96 11.30 -1.47
N LEU A 86 1.22 10.41 -0.51
CA LEU A 86 1.19 8.97 -0.71
C LEU A 86 -0.11 8.43 -0.15
N ASP A 87 -0.97 7.92 -1.01
CA ASP A 87 -2.25 7.35 -0.59
C ASP A 87 -2.12 5.84 -0.39
N LEU A 88 -2.21 5.42 0.87
CA LEU A 88 -2.17 4.02 1.31
C LEU A 88 -3.54 3.55 1.82
N ARG A 89 -4.61 4.32 1.62
CA ARG A 89 -5.94 3.92 2.03
C ARG A 89 -6.37 2.66 1.28
N ASN A 90 -6.96 1.70 2.00
CA ASN A 90 -7.36 0.38 1.50
C ASN A 90 -6.21 -0.47 0.91
N ASN A 91 -4.96 -0.14 1.22
CA ASN A 91 -3.81 -0.94 0.82
C ASN A 91 -3.52 -2.02 1.88
N PRO A 92 -3.77 -3.31 1.59
CA PRO A 92 -3.62 -4.40 2.57
C PRO A 92 -2.16 -4.76 2.86
N GLY A 93 -1.21 -4.09 2.22
CA GLY A 93 0.22 -4.36 2.34
C GLY A 93 0.76 -5.25 1.23
N GLY A 94 1.67 -6.15 1.58
CA GLY A 94 2.37 -7.07 0.70
C GLY A 94 3.78 -7.36 1.20
N TYR A 95 4.78 -7.33 0.33
CA TYR A 95 6.16 -7.67 0.67
C TYR A 95 6.80 -6.62 1.59
N LEU A 96 7.43 -7.10 2.67
CA LEU A 96 8.19 -6.28 3.62
C LEU A 96 9.35 -5.56 2.93
N GLU A 97 10.07 -6.27 2.06
CA GLU A 97 11.19 -5.73 1.30
C GLU A 97 10.79 -4.55 0.40
N ALA A 98 9.55 -4.57 -0.11
CA ALA A 98 9.03 -3.45 -0.90
C ALA A 98 8.83 -2.20 -0.03
N ALA A 99 8.29 -2.35 1.18
CA ALA A 99 8.16 -1.24 2.12
C ALA A 99 9.52 -0.69 2.55
N LEU A 100 10.49 -1.58 2.81
CA LEU A 100 11.87 -1.21 3.13
C LEU A 100 12.53 -0.40 2.01
N ASP A 101 12.39 -0.84 0.76
CA ASP A 101 12.95 -0.16 -0.41
C ASP A 101 12.32 1.23 -0.58
N MET A 102 10.99 1.31 -0.50
CA MET A 102 10.27 2.58 -0.63
C MET A 102 10.62 3.57 0.49
N ALA A 103 10.72 3.11 1.75
CA ALA A 103 11.13 3.96 2.86
C ALA A 103 12.55 4.52 2.65
N SER A 104 13.41 3.76 2.00
CA SER A 104 14.81 4.13 1.77
C SER A 104 14.98 5.35 0.86
N TRP A 105 13.96 5.70 0.07
CA TRP A 105 13.99 6.93 -0.75
C TRP A 105 13.96 8.21 0.08
N PHE A 106 13.47 8.13 1.32
CA PHE A 106 13.27 9.29 2.21
C PHE A 106 14.16 9.25 3.46
N LEU A 107 14.87 8.14 3.69
CA LEU A 107 15.61 7.93 4.93
C LEU A 107 17.10 7.74 4.68
N PRO A 108 17.97 8.35 5.50
CA PRO A 108 19.41 8.09 5.48
C PRO A 108 19.73 6.61 5.73
N THR A 109 20.92 6.20 5.30
CA THR A 109 21.44 4.84 5.52
C THR A 109 21.40 4.45 6.99
N GLY A 110 20.93 3.24 7.27
CA GLY A 110 20.99 2.65 8.61
C GLY A 110 19.85 3.03 9.53
N LYS A 111 18.95 3.96 9.15
CA LYS A 111 17.74 4.25 9.92
C LYS A 111 16.85 3.03 10.02
N VAL A 112 16.31 2.76 11.20
CA VAL A 112 15.42 1.62 11.42
C VAL A 112 14.10 1.87 10.69
N VAL A 113 13.67 0.88 9.91
CA VAL A 113 12.38 0.86 9.21
C VAL A 113 11.39 -0.03 9.96
N VAL A 114 11.83 -1.24 10.32
CA VAL A 114 11.02 -2.18 11.11
C VAL A 114 11.92 -3.09 11.93
N ASN A 115 11.40 -3.52 13.06
CA ASN A 115 12.00 -4.53 13.93
C ASN A 115 11.08 -5.75 13.96
N GLU A 116 11.58 -6.91 13.56
CA GLU A 116 10.88 -8.18 13.61
C GLU A 116 11.31 -8.91 14.88
N ASP A 117 10.38 -9.08 15.81
CA ASP A 117 10.58 -9.74 17.08
C ASP A 117 10.04 -11.18 17.01
N PHE A 118 10.92 -12.16 17.23
CA PHE A 118 10.59 -13.59 17.23
C PHE A 118 10.28 -14.11 18.65
N GLY A 119 10.07 -13.22 19.60
CA GLY A 119 9.94 -13.54 21.02
C GLY A 119 11.28 -13.88 21.67
N ASN A 120 11.23 -14.39 22.90
CA ASN A 120 12.41 -14.55 23.75
C ASN A 120 13.42 -15.63 23.30
N LYS A 121 13.18 -16.32 22.18
CA LYS A 121 14.02 -17.45 21.71
C LYS A 121 15.04 -17.07 20.66
N ILE A 122 14.81 -16.02 19.91
CA ILE A 122 15.65 -15.60 18.78
C ILE A 122 15.88 -14.09 18.86
N LYS A 123 17.08 -13.64 18.52
CA LYS A 123 17.37 -12.20 18.48
C LYS A 123 16.49 -11.50 17.43
N PRO A 124 15.94 -10.33 17.77
CA PRO A 124 15.17 -9.54 16.81
C PRO A 124 15.97 -9.22 15.55
N LYS A 125 15.30 -9.23 14.41
CA LYS A 125 15.87 -8.83 13.14
C LYS A 125 15.49 -7.39 12.83
N ILE A 126 16.48 -6.53 12.68
CA ILE A 126 16.30 -5.10 12.44
C ILE A 126 16.52 -4.82 10.96
N TYR A 127 15.49 -4.33 10.28
CA TYR A 127 15.56 -3.89 8.89
C TYR A 127 15.83 -2.40 8.84
N ARG A 128 16.85 -2.03 8.08
CA ARG A 128 17.34 -0.65 8.01
C ARG A 128 17.28 -0.09 6.61
N SER A 129 17.05 1.21 6.51
CA SER A 129 17.09 1.95 5.26
C SER A 129 18.41 1.73 4.51
N LYS A 130 18.29 1.56 3.18
CA LYS A 130 19.40 1.53 2.23
C LYS A 130 20.03 2.91 2.02
N GLY A 131 19.29 3.98 2.34
CA GLY A 131 19.77 5.35 2.33
C GLY A 131 19.87 5.99 0.96
N TYR A 132 18.84 5.84 0.12
CA TYR A 132 18.79 6.64 -1.10
C TYR A 132 18.63 8.12 -0.79
N ASP A 133 17.79 8.46 0.20
CA ASP A 133 17.63 9.77 0.85
C ASP A 133 17.72 10.96 -0.13
N VAL A 134 16.93 10.86 -1.21
CA VAL A 134 17.00 11.81 -2.32
C VAL A 134 16.20 13.09 -2.09
N PHE A 135 15.37 13.12 -1.06
CA PHE A 135 14.50 14.24 -0.74
C PHE A 135 14.98 14.98 0.51
N ASN A 136 15.12 16.28 0.39
CA ASN A 136 15.49 17.14 1.51
C ASN A 136 14.30 17.41 2.45
N ASP A 137 14.56 18.04 3.59
CA ASP A 137 13.57 18.32 4.63
C ASP A 137 12.54 19.41 4.25
N ASN A 138 12.65 20.03 3.08
CA ASN A 138 11.65 21.00 2.58
C ASN A 138 10.47 20.30 1.88
N LEU A 139 10.56 19.01 1.59
CA LEU A 139 9.47 18.24 1.02
C LEU A 139 8.26 18.23 1.97
N LYS A 140 7.12 18.76 1.52
CA LYS A 140 5.85 18.65 2.22
C LYS A 140 5.24 17.30 1.92
N PHE A 141 5.45 16.32 2.82
CA PHE A 141 5.06 14.93 2.59
C PHE A 141 3.96 14.49 3.54
N VAL A 142 2.86 14.03 2.97
CA VAL A 142 1.70 13.49 3.68
C VAL A 142 1.43 12.06 3.24
N ILE A 143 1.09 11.19 4.18
CA ILE A 143 0.65 9.82 3.92
C ILE A 143 -0.80 9.68 4.38
N LEU A 144 -1.70 9.28 3.48
CA LEU A 144 -3.09 9.00 3.79
C LEU A 144 -3.26 7.54 4.18
N VAL A 145 -3.95 7.29 5.30
CA VAL A 145 -4.19 5.95 5.84
C VAL A 145 -5.64 5.78 6.32
N ASN A 146 -6.13 4.55 6.32
CA ASN A 146 -7.43 4.18 6.92
C ASN A 146 -7.39 2.75 7.48
N GLU A 147 -8.55 2.24 7.93
CA GLU A 147 -8.70 0.89 8.47
C GLU A 147 -8.33 -0.24 7.48
N GLY A 148 -8.29 0.04 6.18
CA GLY A 148 -7.82 -0.89 5.15
C GLY A 148 -6.31 -0.85 4.92
N SER A 149 -5.59 0.08 5.54
CA SER A 149 -4.12 0.14 5.49
C SER A 149 -3.53 -0.88 6.46
N ALA A 150 -2.79 -1.87 5.95
CA ALA A 150 -2.30 -2.98 6.78
C ALA A 150 -0.85 -3.39 6.43
N SER A 151 -0.16 -4.05 7.39
CA SER A 151 1.13 -4.75 7.15
C SER A 151 2.21 -3.81 6.56
N ALA A 152 2.70 -4.07 5.33
CA ALA A 152 3.72 -3.26 4.65
C ALA A 152 3.34 -1.76 4.55
N SER A 153 2.04 -1.44 4.43
CA SER A 153 1.54 -0.06 4.49
C SER A 153 1.80 0.59 5.84
N GLU A 154 1.60 -0.17 6.92
CA GLU A 154 1.84 0.31 8.30
C GLU A 154 3.34 0.45 8.57
N ILE A 155 4.16 -0.45 8.02
CA ILE A 155 5.62 -0.39 8.11
C ILE A 155 6.14 0.89 7.45
N LEU A 156 5.75 1.15 6.19
CA LEU A 156 6.19 2.33 5.45
C LEU A 156 5.72 3.62 6.14
N ALA A 157 4.43 3.71 6.45
CA ALA A 157 3.84 4.89 7.07
C ALA A 157 4.43 5.15 8.48
N GLY A 158 4.58 4.10 9.28
CA GLY A 158 5.16 4.19 10.62
C GLY A 158 6.61 4.63 10.59
N ALA A 159 7.44 4.02 9.75
CA ALA A 159 8.85 4.37 9.62
C ALA A 159 9.05 5.83 9.23
N LEU A 160 8.32 6.32 8.23
CA LEU A 160 8.45 7.70 7.75
C LEU A 160 7.92 8.72 8.75
N LYS A 161 6.85 8.39 9.49
CA LYS A 161 6.33 9.22 10.58
C LYS A 161 7.33 9.32 11.73
N GLU A 162 7.81 8.18 12.23
CA GLU A 162 8.74 8.14 13.39
C GLU A 162 10.08 8.82 13.09
N GLN A 163 10.52 8.81 11.84
CA GLN A 163 11.72 9.52 11.41
C GLN A 163 11.45 11.00 11.04
N GLY A 164 10.22 11.51 11.24
CA GLY A 164 9.85 12.90 10.99
C GLY A 164 9.81 13.30 9.50
N LYS A 165 9.76 12.35 8.58
CA LYS A 165 9.78 12.61 7.14
C LYS A 165 8.39 12.82 6.54
N ALA A 166 7.32 12.29 7.17
CA ALA A 166 5.95 12.44 6.70
C ALA A 166 4.95 12.68 7.82
N ILE A 167 3.85 13.36 7.49
CA ILE A 167 2.69 13.52 8.36
C ILE A 167 1.63 12.50 7.96
N LEU A 168 1.10 11.73 8.91
CA LEU A 168 -0.01 10.81 8.66
C LEU A 168 -1.35 11.53 8.84
N ILE A 169 -2.23 11.36 7.88
CA ILE A 169 -3.60 11.89 7.90
C ILE A 169 -4.57 10.75 7.60
N GLY A 170 -5.64 10.65 8.36
CA GLY A 170 -6.70 9.68 8.13
C GLY A 170 -7.22 9.01 9.40
N GLN A 171 -7.51 7.72 9.30
CA GLN A 171 -8.09 6.92 10.39
C GLN A 171 -7.08 5.90 10.91
N LYS A 172 -7.41 5.27 12.05
CA LYS A 172 -6.62 4.16 12.61
C LYS A 172 -6.48 3.05 11.58
N THR A 173 -5.25 2.56 11.39
CA THR A 173 -4.92 1.46 10.50
C THR A 173 -5.34 0.10 11.06
N PHE A 174 -5.22 -0.95 10.28
CA PHE A 174 -5.67 -2.30 10.62
C PHE A 174 -4.97 -2.87 11.86
N GLY A 175 -3.66 -2.62 12.03
CA GLY A 175 -2.87 -3.13 13.16
C GLY A 175 -2.33 -4.54 12.95
N LYS A 176 -1.97 -4.92 11.70
CA LYS A 176 -1.37 -6.23 11.41
C LYS A 176 0.12 -6.24 11.76
N GLY A 177 0.45 -6.65 12.98
CA GLY A 177 1.82 -6.76 13.49
C GLY A 177 2.48 -8.13 13.31
N SER A 178 1.95 -9.03 12.47
CA SER A 178 2.52 -10.35 12.20
C SER A 178 3.17 -10.44 10.82
N VAL A 179 4.34 -11.06 10.75
CA VAL A 179 5.02 -11.43 9.49
C VAL A 179 4.69 -12.88 9.16
N GLN A 180 4.46 -13.18 7.88
CA GLN A 180 4.18 -14.53 7.39
C GLN A 180 5.20 -14.91 6.34
N GLU A 181 5.73 -16.12 6.43
CA GLU A 181 6.66 -16.70 5.47
C GLU A 181 6.03 -17.93 4.80
N LEU A 182 6.21 -18.07 3.48
CA LEU A 182 5.83 -19.27 2.75
C LEU A 182 6.97 -20.28 2.87
N VAL A 183 6.72 -21.36 3.58
CA VAL A 183 7.65 -22.49 3.67
C VAL A 183 7.16 -23.56 2.67
N PRO A 184 7.91 -23.86 1.58
CA PRO A 184 7.57 -24.96 0.71
C PRO A 184 7.71 -26.29 1.48
N ILE A 185 6.71 -27.16 1.34
CA ILE A 185 6.67 -28.51 1.93
C ILE A 185 7.06 -29.50 0.85
#